data_c5f4c2c62a738825cb5a256298f2e46d
#
_entry.id   c5f4c2c62a738825cb5a256298f2e46d
#
_cell.length_a   1.000
_cell.length_b   1.000
_cell.length_c   1.000
_cell.angle_alpha   90.00
_cell.angle_beta   90.00
_cell.angle_gamma   90.00
#
_symmetry.space_group_name_H-M   'P 1'
#
loop_
_entity.id
_entity.type
_entity.pdbx_description
1 polymer ?
#
loop_
_entity_poly.entity_id
_entity_poly.type
_entity_poly.pdbx_seq_one_letter_code
_entity_poly.pdbx_strand_id
1 'polypeptide(L)'
;MYNRLITIYIVILGFIIPLSGYAQPKYEIRATWLTTLGGLDWPSHKATSAKTIELQKQELCKTLDALKRANFNTVLFQTRLRGDVIYPSAIEQFTESLTGHEGGNPNYDPLKFAIEECHRRGMELHAWIVTIPIGNTRQVKLLGKKSVTRKQPSICKLYKGTWYLDPGNPQTDNYLASIVREIVSRYDIDGIHLDYIRY
;
A
#
# COMPACT_ATOMS: atom_id res chain seq x y z
N MET A 1 -63.18 17.59 -24.25
CA MET A 1 -62.05 16.94 -24.97
C MET A 1 -60.69 17.58 -24.60
N TYR A 2 -60.56 18.86 -24.50
CA TYR A 2 -59.32 19.58 -24.16
C TYR A 2 -58.71 19.18 -22.82
N ASN A 3 -59.51 19.06 -21.77
CA ASN A 3 -59.00 18.71 -20.42
C ASN A 3 -58.39 17.29 -20.35
N ARG A 4 -58.86 16.33 -21.15
CA ARG A 4 -58.26 14.99 -21.15
C ARG A 4 -56.90 14.93 -21.85
N LEU A 5 -56.70 15.77 -22.87
CA LEU A 5 -55.43 15.88 -23.59
C LEU A 5 -54.35 16.53 -22.68
N ILE A 6 -54.70 17.55 -21.94
CA ILE A 6 -53.80 18.23 -20.98
C ILE A 6 -53.36 17.26 -19.87
N THR A 7 -54.29 16.44 -19.33
CA THR A 7 -53.96 15.44 -18.31
C THR A 7 -52.99 14.38 -18.85
N ILE A 8 -53.17 13.93 -20.10
CA ILE A 8 -52.25 12.96 -20.74
C ILE A 8 -50.87 13.57 -20.95
N TYR A 9 -50.77 14.84 -21.35
CA TYR A 9 -49.49 15.53 -21.51
C TYR A 9 -48.74 15.70 -20.17
N ILE A 10 -49.44 16.00 -19.09
CA ILE A 10 -48.84 16.14 -17.75
C ILE A 10 -48.35 14.76 -17.23
N VAL A 11 -49.09 13.68 -17.48
CA VAL A 11 -48.67 12.33 -17.11
C VAL A 11 -47.44 11.88 -17.91
N ILE A 12 -47.41 12.17 -19.22
CA ILE A 12 -46.26 11.84 -20.05
C ILE A 12 -45.02 12.67 -19.68
N LEU A 13 -45.18 13.96 -19.37
CA LEU A 13 -44.07 14.82 -18.90
C LEU A 13 -43.55 14.33 -17.53
N GLY A 14 -44.41 13.80 -16.66
CA GLY A 14 -44.01 13.23 -15.37
C GLY A 14 -43.15 11.97 -15.49
N PHE A 15 -43.30 11.21 -16.59
CA PHE A 15 -42.48 10.03 -16.86
C PHE A 15 -41.15 10.35 -17.58
N ILE A 16 -41.00 11.57 -18.13
CA ILE A 16 -39.76 12.04 -18.81
C ILE A 16 -38.84 12.79 -17.85
N ILE A 17 -39.26 12.99 -16.57
CA ILE A 17 -38.27 13.41 -15.56
C ILE A 17 -37.27 12.27 -15.48
N PRO A 18 -36.03 12.43 -16.00
CA PRO A 18 -35.01 11.42 -15.78
C PRO A 18 -34.93 11.31 -14.26
N LEU A 19 -35.17 10.11 -13.74
CA LEU A 19 -34.60 9.75 -12.46
C LEU A 19 -33.14 10.14 -12.60
N SER A 20 -32.79 11.30 -12.04
CA SER A 20 -31.39 11.70 -11.85
C SER A 20 -30.84 10.65 -10.91
N GLY A 21 -30.57 9.45 -11.46
CA GLY A 21 -29.70 8.53 -10.81
C GLY A 21 -28.48 9.37 -10.50
N TYR A 22 -28.11 9.46 -9.25
CA TYR A 22 -26.86 10.04 -8.85
C TYR A 22 -25.81 9.39 -9.76
N ALA A 23 -25.41 10.12 -10.81
CA ALA A 23 -24.34 9.67 -11.67
C ALA A 23 -23.16 9.50 -10.73
N GLN A 24 -22.73 8.26 -10.53
CA GLN A 24 -21.54 8.00 -9.74
C GLN A 24 -20.41 8.86 -10.31
N PRO A 25 -19.62 9.52 -9.47
CA PRO A 25 -18.54 10.37 -9.94
C PRO A 25 -17.72 9.57 -10.97
N LYS A 26 -17.46 10.15 -12.12
CA LYS A 26 -16.70 9.51 -13.20
C LYS A 26 -15.31 9.01 -12.72
N TYR A 27 -14.84 9.55 -11.62
CA TYR A 27 -13.53 9.30 -11.00
C TYR A 27 -13.66 8.92 -9.52
N GLU A 28 -14.63 8.08 -9.18
CA GLU A 28 -14.75 7.57 -7.82
C GLU A 28 -13.56 6.67 -7.49
N ILE A 29 -12.87 6.97 -6.37
CA ILE A 29 -11.80 6.12 -5.84
C ILE A 29 -12.44 5.06 -4.93
N ARG A 30 -12.29 3.80 -5.29
CA ARG A 30 -12.65 2.63 -4.49
C ARG A 30 -11.37 1.90 -4.12
N ALA A 31 -10.78 2.34 -3.01
CA ALA A 31 -9.48 1.89 -2.55
C ALA A 31 -9.59 0.89 -1.40
N THR A 32 -8.59 0.03 -1.27
CA THR A 32 -8.38 -0.84 -0.11
C THR A 32 -6.93 -0.81 0.34
N TRP A 33 -6.71 -0.99 1.65
CA TRP A 33 -5.37 -1.28 2.18
C TRP A 33 -5.09 -2.77 2.05
N LEU A 34 -3.89 -3.10 1.59
CA LEU A 34 -3.37 -4.46 1.55
C LEU A 34 -2.07 -4.48 2.37
N THR A 35 -2.13 -5.06 3.57
CA THR A 35 -0.99 -5.10 4.48
C THR A 35 -0.04 -6.25 4.20
N THR A 36 1.24 -5.97 4.33
CA THR A 36 2.31 -7.00 4.23
C THR A 36 2.91 -7.33 5.60
N LEU A 37 2.49 -6.60 6.64
CA LEU A 37 2.98 -6.79 8.00
C LEU A 37 2.64 -8.20 8.52
N GLY A 38 3.66 -8.98 8.83
CA GLY A 38 3.49 -10.35 9.32
C GLY A 38 2.83 -11.31 8.33
N GLY A 39 2.54 -10.86 7.10
CA GLY A 39 1.81 -11.64 6.10
C GLY A 39 0.30 -11.73 6.39
N LEU A 40 -0.28 -10.72 7.06
CA LEU A 40 -1.70 -10.71 7.43
C LEU A 40 -2.62 -10.81 6.21
N ASP A 41 -2.42 -9.96 5.20
CA ASP A 41 -3.15 -10.04 3.94
C ASP A 41 -2.31 -10.73 2.86
N TRP A 42 -1.00 -10.47 2.86
CA TRP A 42 -0.02 -11.02 1.94
C TRP A 42 1.42 -10.78 2.45
N PRO A 43 2.39 -11.71 2.25
CA PRO A 43 2.24 -13.07 1.73
C PRO A 43 2.01 -14.09 2.84
N SER A 44 1.21 -15.13 2.60
CA SER A 44 1.04 -16.24 3.53
C SER A 44 2.21 -17.25 3.41
N HIS A 45 2.82 -17.35 2.25
CA HIS A 45 3.98 -18.22 1.99
C HIS A 45 5.29 -17.46 2.12
N LYS A 46 6.35 -18.12 2.56
CA LYS A 46 7.70 -17.53 2.62
C LYS A 46 8.49 -17.89 1.37
N ALA A 47 9.07 -16.88 0.70
CA ALA A 47 9.86 -17.04 -0.54
C ALA A 47 11.23 -17.65 -0.26
N THR A 48 11.27 -18.95 -0.01
CA THR A 48 12.49 -19.74 0.28
C THR A 48 12.89 -20.67 -0.86
N SER A 49 12.05 -20.82 -1.87
CA SER A 49 12.28 -21.66 -3.05
C SER A 49 11.53 -21.09 -4.26
N ALA A 50 11.89 -21.52 -5.48
CA ALA A 50 11.17 -21.13 -6.69
C ALA A 50 9.68 -21.43 -6.60
N LYS A 51 9.31 -22.59 -6.01
CA LYS A 51 7.90 -22.96 -5.81
C LYS A 51 7.17 -21.98 -4.88
N THR A 52 7.77 -21.60 -3.76
CA THR A 52 7.12 -20.71 -2.79
C THR A 52 7.09 -19.25 -3.28
N ILE A 53 8.05 -18.83 -4.10
CA ILE A 53 8.00 -17.55 -4.82
C ILE A 53 6.78 -17.51 -5.74
N GLU A 54 6.58 -18.57 -6.52
CA GLU A 54 5.44 -18.66 -7.42
C GLU A 54 4.11 -18.69 -6.66
N LEU A 55 4.02 -19.37 -5.51
CA LEU A 55 2.85 -19.34 -4.64
C LEU A 55 2.55 -17.93 -4.11
N GLN A 56 3.57 -17.17 -3.68
CA GLN A 56 3.38 -15.76 -3.28
C GLN A 56 2.78 -14.93 -4.41
N LYS A 57 3.31 -15.07 -5.64
CA LYS A 57 2.83 -14.35 -6.81
C LYS A 57 1.38 -14.71 -7.14
N GLN A 58 1.05 -16.00 -7.16
CA GLN A 58 -0.31 -16.49 -7.43
C GLN A 58 -1.30 -16.01 -6.36
N GLU A 59 -0.90 -15.99 -5.10
CA GLU A 59 -1.70 -15.48 -4.00
C GLU A 59 -2.06 -14.00 -4.21
N LEU A 60 -1.06 -13.16 -4.53
CA LEU A 60 -1.30 -11.75 -4.82
C LEU A 60 -2.24 -11.58 -6.03
N CYS A 61 -1.97 -12.27 -7.13
CA CYS A 61 -2.84 -12.23 -8.31
C CYS A 61 -4.30 -12.60 -7.97
N LYS A 62 -4.51 -13.66 -7.18
CA LYS A 62 -5.85 -14.08 -6.75
C LYS A 62 -6.54 -13.00 -5.91
N THR A 63 -5.82 -12.35 -5.02
CA THR A 63 -6.33 -11.23 -4.22
C THR A 63 -6.72 -10.05 -5.11
N LEU A 64 -5.84 -9.64 -6.03
CA LEU A 64 -6.11 -8.55 -6.96
C LEU A 64 -7.29 -8.86 -7.90
N ASP A 65 -7.45 -10.11 -8.36
CA ASP A 65 -8.59 -10.54 -9.14
C ASP A 65 -9.91 -10.43 -8.34
N ALA A 66 -9.88 -10.78 -7.06
CA ALA A 66 -11.04 -10.65 -6.19
C ALA A 66 -11.42 -9.18 -5.97
N LEU A 67 -10.43 -8.31 -5.72
CA LEU A 67 -10.63 -6.86 -5.59
C LEU A 67 -11.21 -6.26 -6.87
N LYS A 68 -10.65 -6.63 -8.03
CA LYS A 68 -11.17 -6.15 -9.32
C LYS A 68 -12.63 -6.56 -9.56
N ARG A 69 -12.98 -7.83 -9.27
CA ARG A 69 -14.38 -8.30 -9.36
C ARG A 69 -15.32 -7.56 -8.40
N ALA A 70 -14.81 -7.09 -7.27
CA ALA A 70 -15.55 -6.26 -6.31
C ALA A 70 -15.53 -4.76 -6.68
N ASN A 71 -15.08 -4.41 -7.89
CA ASN A 71 -15.01 -3.04 -8.42
C ASN A 71 -14.05 -2.11 -7.68
N PHE A 72 -13.05 -2.63 -6.96
CA PHE A 72 -11.95 -1.80 -6.49
C PHE A 72 -11.09 -1.33 -7.67
N ASN A 73 -10.59 -0.11 -7.58
CA ASN A 73 -9.76 0.50 -8.63
C ASN A 73 -8.42 1.03 -8.11
N THR A 74 -8.18 0.98 -6.81
CA THR A 74 -6.95 1.46 -6.18
C THR A 74 -6.55 0.55 -5.03
N VAL A 75 -5.27 0.20 -4.95
CA VAL A 75 -4.68 -0.60 -3.86
C VAL A 75 -3.63 0.22 -3.14
N LEU A 76 -3.82 0.44 -1.84
CA LEU A 76 -2.81 1.00 -0.94
C LEU A 76 -1.94 -0.16 -0.44
N PHE A 77 -0.84 -0.44 -1.15
CA PHE A 77 0.00 -1.62 -0.91
C PHE A 77 1.09 -1.29 0.08
N GLN A 78 1.14 -1.99 1.22
CA GLN A 78 2.11 -1.71 2.27
C GLN A 78 3.54 -2.03 1.81
N THR A 79 4.27 -0.98 1.45
CA THR A 79 5.59 -1.03 0.83
C THR A 79 6.72 -0.87 1.85
N ARG A 80 6.51 -0.02 2.87
CA ARG A 80 7.37 0.13 4.04
C ARG A 80 6.56 -0.16 5.30
N LEU A 81 7.06 -1.09 6.13
CA LEU A 81 6.34 -1.57 7.30
C LEU A 81 6.79 -0.85 8.58
N ARG A 82 7.96 -1.20 9.09
CA ARG A 82 8.50 -0.63 10.37
C ARG A 82 10.02 -0.55 10.32
N GLY A 83 10.56 0.29 9.44
CA GLY A 83 12.00 0.38 9.22
C GLY A 83 12.54 -0.76 8.34
N ASP A 84 11.67 -1.43 7.62
CA ASP A 84 11.90 -2.48 6.66
C ASP A 84 10.92 -2.36 5.49
N VAL A 85 11.25 -2.96 4.35
CA VAL A 85 10.55 -2.76 3.08
C VAL A 85 10.31 -4.08 2.35
N ILE A 86 9.46 -4.04 1.31
CA ILE A 86 9.18 -5.21 0.46
C ILE A 86 9.87 -5.15 -0.91
N TYR A 87 10.75 -4.19 -1.15
CA TYR A 87 11.45 -4.00 -2.42
C TYR A 87 12.98 -3.92 -2.21
N PRO A 88 13.80 -4.15 -3.25
CA PRO A 88 15.25 -3.98 -3.15
C PRO A 88 15.60 -2.52 -2.87
N SER A 89 15.95 -2.19 -1.63
CA SER A 89 16.28 -0.83 -1.19
C SER A 89 17.75 -0.71 -0.80
N ALA A 90 18.33 0.45 -1.10
CA ALA A 90 19.65 0.84 -0.63
C ALA A 90 19.62 1.39 0.82
N ILE A 91 18.44 1.79 1.30
CA ILE A 91 18.23 2.48 2.57
C ILE A 91 17.88 1.50 3.69
N GLU A 92 16.83 0.71 3.49
CA GLU A 92 16.31 -0.26 4.44
C GLU A 92 16.42 -1.69 3.88
N GLN A 93 16.25 -2.69 4.71
CA GLN A 93 16.34 -4.08 4.29
C GLN A 93 14.95 -4.68 4.03
N PHE A 94 14.92 -5.83 3.39
CA PHE A 94 13.70 -6.61 3.23
C PHE A 94 13.11 -7.01 4.59
N THR A 95 11.78 -6.95 4.69
CA THR A 95 11.03 -7.44 5.84
C THR A 95 11.08 -8.97 5.95
N GLU A 96 11.06 -9.47 7.18
CA GLU A 96 10.93 -10.91 7.46
C GLU A 96 9.63 -11.51 6.86
N SER A 97 8.62 -10.68 6.62
CA SER A 97 7.33 -11.13 6.08
C SER A 97 7.48 -11.87 4.75
N LEU A 98 8.47 -11.51 3.94
CA LEU A 98 8.70 -12.12 2.62
C LEU A 98 9.34 -13.50 2.69
N THR A 99 10.34 -13.68 3.55
CA THR A 99 11.19 -14.89 3.55
C THR A 99 11.22 -15.64 4.87
N GLY A 100 10.65 -15.06 5.94
CA GLY A 100 10.75 -15.57 7.31
C GLY A 100 12.00 -15.09 8.05
N HIS A 101 12.85 -14.27 7.40
CA HIS A 101 14.07 -13.73 7.98
C HIS A 101 14.22 -12.26 7.65
N GLU A 102 14.60 -11.45 8.62
CA GLU A 102 14.92 -10.04 8.39
C GLU A 102 16.07 -9.88 7.40
N GLY A 103 15.84 -9.04 6.38
CA GLY A 103 16.81 -8.80 5.32
C GLY A 103 16.97 -9.96 4.32
N GLY A 104 16.16 -11.01 4.44
CA GLY A 104 16.14 -12.11 3.48
C GLY A 104 15.70 -11.64 2.09
N ASN A 105 16.49 -11.98 1.06
CA ASN A 105 16.17 -11.66 -0.33
C ASN A 105 15.13 -12.66 -0.86
N PRO A 106 13.93 -12.22 -1.30
CA PRO A 106 12.92 -13.09 -1.87
C PRO A 106 13.26 -13.57 -3.29
N ASN A 107 14.39 -13.14 -3.87
CA ASN A 107 14.85 -13.42 -5.24
C ASN A 107 13.91 -12.93 -6.35
N TYR A 108 13.09 -11.94 -6.06
CA TYR A 108 12.32 -11.15 -7.02
C TYR A 108 12.04 -9.77 -6.40
N ASP A 109 11.43 -8.86 -7.16
CA ASP A 109 10.99 -7.57 -6.66
C ASP A 109 9.47 -7.58 -6.42
N PRO A 110 9.01 -7.72 -5.15
CA PRO A 110 7.59 -7.78 -4.83
C PRO A 110 6.81 -6.51 -5.19
N LEU A 111 7.41 -5.33 -5.03
CA LEU A 111 6.75 -4.06 -5.37
C LEU A 111 6.57 -3.93 -6.87
N LYS A 112 7.61 -4.18 -7.66
CA LYS A 112 7.52 -4.17 -9.12
C LYS A 112 6.45 -5.13 -9.61
N PHE A 113 6.44 -6.37 -9.11
CA PHE A 113 5.44 -7.36 -9.46
C PHE A 113 4.02 -6.90 -9.12
N ALA A 114 3.81 -6.32 -7.94
CA ALA A 114 2.49 -5.82 -7.52
C ALA A 114 1.99 -4.69 -8.43
N ILE A 115 2.87 -3.75 -8.83
CA ILE A 115 2.54 -2.65 -9.74
C ILE A 115 2.09 -3.21 -11.10
N GLU A 116 2.91 -4.10 -11.71
CA GLU A 116 2.60 -4.71 -12.99
C GLU A 116 1.25 -5.45 -12.97
N GLU A 117 0.97 -6.16 -11.88
CA GLU A 117 -0.28 -6.91 -11.72
C GLU A 117 -1.50 -6.01 -11.46
N CYS A 118 -1.34 -4.88 -10.74
CA CYS A 118 -2.39 -3.87 -10.59
C CYS A 118 -2.70 -3.21 -11.94
N HIS A 119 -1.68 -2.71 -12.63
CA HIS A 119 -1.83 -2.03 -13.92
C HIS A 119 -2.45 -2.95 -15.00
N ARG A 120 -2.07 -4.23 -15.04
CA ARG A 120 -2.68 -5.22 -15.94
C ARG A 120 -4.19 -5.37 -15.73
N ARG A 121 -4.67 -5.08 -14.52
CA ARG A 121 -6.10 -5.11 -14.16
C ARG A 121 -6.78 -3.75 -14.27
N GLY A 122 -6.08 -2.71 -14.71
CA GLY A 122 -6.57 -1.33 -14.72
C GLY A 122 -6.91 -0.85 -13.30
N MET A 123 -6.03 -1.14 -12.36
CA MET A 123 -6.06 -0.65 -10.98
C MET A 123 -4.79 0.16 -10.69
N GLU A 124 -4.94 1.23 -9.93
CA GLU A 124 -3.82 2.01 -9.40
C GLU A 124 -3.17 1.30 -8.21
N LEU A 125 -1.85 1.44 -8.07
CA LEU A 125 -1.11 1.06 -6.87
C LEU A 125 -0.47 2.26 -6.23
N HIS A 126 -0.88 2.55 -4.98
CA HIS A 126 -0.23 3.55 -4.14
C HIS A 126 0.68 2.86 -3.13
N ALA A 127 1.95 3.26 -3.09
CA ALA A 127 2.89 2.74 -2.11
C ALA A 127 2.53 3.25 -0.71
N TRP A 128 2.05 2.36 0.15
CA TRP A 128 1.72 2.68 1.55
C TRP A 128 2.98 2.58 2.41
N ILE A 129 3.32 3.71 3.05
CA ILE A 129 4.51 3.90 3.86
C ILE A 129 4.11 4.18 5.30
N VAL A 130 4.42 3.27 6.22
CA VAL A 130 4.37 3.53 7.65
C VAL A 130 5.56 4.41 8.00
N THR A 131 5.33 5.66 8.43
CA THR A 131 6.37 6.70 8.52
C THR A 131 7.15 6.67 9.83
N ILE A 132 6.50 7.02 10.94
CA ILE A 132 7.17 7.27 12.23
C ILE A 132 7.57 6.00 12.99
N PRO A 133 6.75 4.94 13.11
CA PRO A 133 7.13 3.72 13.81
C PRO A 133 8.28 2.98 13.12
N ILE A 134 9.28 2.54 13.92
CA ILE A 134 10.39 1.69 13.46
C ILE A 134 10.19 0.25 13.90
N GLY A 135 9.60 0.04 15.09
CA GLY A 135 9.35 -1.27 15.64
C GLY A 135 9.70 -1.41 17.12
N ASN A 136 9.32 -2.53 17.71
CA ASN A 136 9.71 -2.82 19.09
C ASN A 136 11.19 -3.18 19.19
N THR A 137 11.70 -3.23 20.42
CA THR A 137 13.13 -3.50 20.69
C THR A 137 13.58 -4.86 20.09
N ARG A 138 12.70 -5.86 20.07
CA ARG A 138 13.02 -7.17 19.46
C ARG A 138 13.18 -7.04 17.94
N GLN A 139 12.24 -6.38 17.26
CA GLN A 139 12.31 -6.16 15.80
C GLN A 139 13.56 -5.37 15.42
N VAL A 140 13.84 -4.25 16.12
CA VAL A 140 15.04 -3.44 15.88
C VAL A 140 16.32 -4.25 16.09
N LYS A 141 16.36 -5.18 17.06
CA LYS A 141 17.49 -6.09 17.26
C LYS A 141 17.68 -7.03 16.07
N LEU A 142 16.59 -7.55 15.50
CA LEU A 142 16.61 -8.42 14.31
C LEU A 142 17.08 -7.67 13.04
N LEU A 143 16.66 -6.40 12.88
CA LEU A 143 17.15 -5.52 11.81
C LEU A 143 18.69 -5.29 11.89
N GLY A 144 19.29 -5.45 13.05
CA GLY A 144 20.73 -5.45 13.29
C GLY A 144 21.41 -4.14 12.85
N LYS A 145 22.59 -4.27 12.22
CA LYS A 145 23.42 -3.11 11.80
C LYS A 145 22.76 -2.27 10.69
N LYS A 146 21.81 -2.82 9.96
CA LYS A 146 21.09 -2.13 8.88
C LYS A 146 19.94 -1.27 9.37
N SER A 147 19.50 -1.44 10.62
CA SER A 147 18.47 -0.62 11.23
C SER A 147 18.83 0.87 11.23
N VAL A 148 17.84 1.73 10.96
CA VAL A 148 17.99 3.17 11.10
C VAL A 148 18.44 3.59 12.51
N THR A 149 18.03 2.86 13.56
CA THR A 149 18.47 3.09 14.94
C THR A 149 19.99 2.92 15.15
N ARG A 150 20.67 2.20 14.26
CA ARG A 150 22.12 2.01 14.26
C ARG A 150 22.82 2.92 13.27
N LYS A 151 22.22 3.17 12.11
CA LYS A 151 22.80 4.04 11.07
C LYS A 151 22.67 5.52 11.43
N GLN A 152 21.53 5.92 11.99
CA GLN A 152 21.18 7.30 12.29
C GLN A 152 20.48 7.40 13.66
N PRO A 153 21.18 7.08 14.78
CA PRO A 153 20.57 7.05 16.10
C PRO A 153 20.02 8.41 16.55
N SER A 154 20.55 9.52 16.02
CA SER A 154 20.12 10.88 16.37
C SER A 154 18.67 11.19 15.98
N ILE A 155 18.13 10.50 14.96
CA ILE A 155 16.74 10.68 14.51
C ILE A 155 15.77 9.66 15.13
N CYS A 156 16.22 8.86 16.11
CA CYS A 156 15.44 7.79 16.69
C CYS A 156 15.17 8.02 18.17
N LYS A 157 13.98 7.70 18.63
CA LYS A 157 13.56 7.75 20.04
C LYS A 157 12.95 6.42 20.46
N LEU A 158 13.31 5.97 21.66
CA LEU A 158 12.69 4.82 22.32
C LEU A 158 11.62 5.32 23.30
N TYR A 159 10.38 4.88 23.10
CA TYR A 159 9.29 5.18 24.01
C TYR A 159 8.46 3.93 24.29
N LYS A 160 8.27 3.59 25.56
CA LYS A 160 7.51 2.42 26.03
C LYS A 160 7.85 1.12 25.26
N GLY A 161 9.14 0.87 25.02
CA GLY A 161 9.62 -0.35 24.35
C GLY A 161 9.49 -0.38 22.82
N THR A 162 9.02 0.71 22.23
CA THR A 162 8.92 0.89 20.78
C THR A 162 9.81 2.04 20.31
N TRP A 163 10.51 1.80 19.21
CA TRP A 163 11.34 2.80 18.55
C TRP A 163 10.52 3.55 17.50
N TYR A 164 10.76 4.86 17.46
CA TYR A 164 10.12 5.79 16.55
C TYR A 164 11.18 6.69 15.91
N LEU A 165 10.91 7.16 14.70
CA LEU A 165 11.59 8.34 14.18
C LEU A 165 11.16 9.56 15.00
N ASP A 166 12.08 10.48 15.25
CA ASP A 166 11.82 11.73 15.97
C ASP A 166 11.34 12.82 15.00
N PRO A 167 10.04 13.14 14.96
CA PRO A 167 9.52 14.14 14.04
C PRO A 167 9.97 15.57 14.37
N GLY A 168 10.51 15.79 15.58
CA GLY A 168 11.12 17.06 15.95
C GLY A 168 12.55 17.26 15.40
N ASN A 169 13.14 16.22 14.80
CA ASN A 169 14.47 16.30 14.22
C ASN A 169 14.39 16.52 12.69
N PRO A 170 14.90 17.64 12.14
CA PRO A 170 14.84 17.92 10.69
C PRO A 170 15.49 16.85 9.79
N GLN A 171 16.42 16.05 10.34
CA GLN A 171 17.02 14.94 9.61
C GLN A 171 16.04 13.78 9.38
N THR A 172 14.97 13.68 10.17
CA THR A 172 13.89 12.71 9.97
C THR A 172 13.19 12.95 8.64
N ASP A 173 12.92 14.21 8.30
CA ASP A 173 12.29 14.57 7.03
C ASP A 173 13.16 14.17 5.85
N ASN A 174 14.47 14.42 5.94
CA ASN A 174 15.44 14.02 4.93
C ASN A 174 15.49 12.50 4.76
N TYR A 175 15.43 11.75 5.85
CA TYR A 175 15.41 10.29 5.82
C TYR A 175 14.14 9.75 5.15
N LEU A 176 12.97 10.22 5.57
CA LEU A 176 11.70 9.81 4.96
C LEU A 176 11.61 10.23 3.48
N ALA A 177 12.06 11.46 3.16
CA ALA A 177 12.11 11.92 1.78
C ALA A 177 13.06 11.07 0.92
N SER A 178 14.14 10.53 1.49
CA SER A 178 15.04 9.63 0.74
C SER A 178 14.36 8.32 0.35
N ILE A 179 13.54 7.75 1.24
CA ILE A 179 12.74 6.53 0.97
C ILE A 179 11.69 6.81 -0.12
N VAL A 180 10.94 7.90 0.02
CA VAL A 180 9.95 8.30 -1.00
C VAL A 180 10.62 8.52 -2.35
N ARG A 181 11.75 9.22 -2.39
CA ARG A 181 12.52 9.47 -3.62
C ARG A 181 13.03 8.18 -4.24
N GLU A 182 13.52 7.23 -3.44
CA GLU A 182 13.95 5.92 -3.94
C GLU A 182 12.80 5.18 -4.64
N ILE A 183 11.60 5.18 -4.05
CA ILE A 183 10.43 4.53 -4.65
C ILE A 183 10.01 5.25 -5.92
N VAL A 184 9.76 6.56 -5.88
CA VAL A 184 9.25 7.34 -7.01
C VAL A 184 10.20 7.35 -8.21
N SER A 185 11.53 7.30 -7.95
CA SER A 185 12.52 7.30 -9.03
C SER A 185 12.71 5.95 -9.72
N ARG A 186 12.25 4.83 -9.10
CA ARG A 186 12.52 3.48 -9.58
C ARG A 186 11.27 2.72 -10.00
N TYR A 187 10.10 3.15 -9.57
CA TYR A 187 8.86 2.41 -9.75
C TYR A 187 7.77 3.31 -10.35
N ASP A 188 6.99 2.74 -11.24
CA ASP A 188 5.82 3.37 -11.87
C ASP A 188 4.59 3.23 -10.97
N ILE A 189 4.68 3.83 -9.77
CA ILE A 189 3.57 3.89 -8.82
C ILE A 189 2.63 5.03 -9.17
N ASP A 190 1.34 4.88 -8.87
CA ASP A 190 0.32 5.90 -9.12
C ASP A 190 0.22 6.92 -7.98
N GLY A 191 0.72 6.57 -6.79
CA GLY A 191 0.71 7.48 -5.64
C GLY A 191 1.53 6.99 -4.45
N ILE A 192 1.71 7.88 -3.48
CA ILE A 192 2.29 7.59 -2.16
C ILE A 192 1.21 7.83 -1.11
N HIS A 193 1.05 6.86 -0.20
CA HIS A 193 0.19 6.97 0.96
C HIS A 193 1.05 6.97 2.23
N LEU A 194 1.12 8.11 2.92
CA LEU A 194 1.85 8.26 4.17
C LEU A 194 0.94 7.96 5.34
N ASP A 195 1.31 6.98 6.16
CA ASP A 195 0.55 6.54 7.32
C ASP A 195 1.38 6.63 8.60
N TYR A 196 0.70 6.60 9.75
CA TYR A 196 1.34 6.70 11.07
C TYR A 196 2.26 7.92 11.22
N ILE A 197 1.83 9.09 10.68
CA ILE A 197 2.47 10.40 10.90
C ILE A 197 2.06 10.92 12.28
N ARG A 198 2.34 10.13 13.31
CA ARG A 198 2.00 10.40 14.71
C ARG A 198 2.85 9.56 15.65
N TYR A 199 2.94 9.97 16.88
CA TYR A 199 3.51 9.20 17.99
C TYR A 199 2.44 8.56 18.86
#